data_3339aaf76702cd8b2317ce0124837e10
#
_entry.id   3339aaf76702cd8b2317ce0124837e10
#
_cell.length_a   1.000
_cell.length_b   1.000
_cell.length_c   1.000
_cell.angle_alpha   90.00
_cell.angle_beta   90.00
_cell.angle_gamma   90.00
#
_symmetry.space_group_name_H-M   'P 1'
#
loop_
_entity.id
_entity.type
_entity.pdbx_description
1 polymer ?
#
loop_
_entity_poly.entity_id
_entity_poly.type
_entity_poly.pdbx_seq_one_letter_code
_entity_poly.pdbx_strand_id
1 'polypeptide(L)'
;QAHRHGVLTIWDLAHSAGAFPVDLNAARADFAVGCGYKYLNGGPGAPAFLFVAQRHQAAFSQPLSGWMGHAAPFAFETGYRPADGVARYLCGTPPVLSMVALDAGLDTLLAADAYGGLEALWRKSRHLTALFAARAQALCAQHGLRCVTPMDGDRRGSQVSFTLPDGQQAYAVVQALVARGVIGDFRAPDILRFGFAPMYLRHVDAWDAAERL
;
A
#
# COMPACT_ATOMS: atom_id res chain seq x y z
N GLN A 1 0.16 5.64 -22.12
CA GLN A 1 0.09 7.03 -22.59
C GLN A 1 1.42 7.75 -22.38
N ALA A 2 2.03 7.78 -21.21
CA ALA A 2 3.31 8.46 -20.90
C ALA A 2 4.43 8.13 -21.91
N HIS A 3 4.67 6.85 -22.16
CA HIS A 3 5.70 6.39 -23.09
C HIS A 3 5.55 6.91 -24.52
N ARG A 4 4.33 7.18 -24.98
CA ARG A 4 4.11 7.80 -26.31
C ARG A 4 4.64 9.22 -26.42
N HIS A 5 4.91 9.84 -25.28
CA HIS A 5 5.48 11.19 -25.16
C HIS A 5 6.93 11.15 -24.64
N GLY A 6 7.59 9.99 -24.63
CA GLY A 6 8.96 9.84 -24.16
C GLY A 6 9.12 10.01 -22.62
N VAL A 7 8.02 9.94 -21.85
CA VAL A 7 8.02 10.16 -20.41
C VAL A 7 8.13 8.83 -19.69
N LEU A 8 9.06 8.75 -18.73
CA LEU A 8 9.22 7.61 -17.83
C LEU A 8 8.13 7.62 -16.76
N THR A 9 7.82 6.44 -16.23
CA THR A 9 6.82 6.24 -15.19
C THR A 9 7.44 5.75 -13.89
N ILE A 10 7.04 6.35 -12.77
CA ILE A 10 7.32 5.84 -11.43
C ILE A 10 5.97 5.57 -10.76
N TRP A 11 5.76 4.32 -10.33
CA TRP A 11 4.53 3.93 -9.66
C TRP A 11 4.75 3.86 -8.15
N ASP A 12 3.90 4.56 -7.38
CA ASP A 12 3.81 4.38 -5.94
C ASP A 12 2.88 3.21 -5.63
N LEU A 13 3.45 2.12 -5.13
CA LEU A 13 2.74 0.89 -4.77
C LEU A 13 2.51 0.75 -3.26
N ALA A 14 2.70 1.82 -2.48
CA ALA A 14 2.59 1.75 -1.03
C ALA A 14 1.23 1.24 -0.54
N HIS A 15 0.14 1.48 -1.28
CA HIS A 15 -1.20 0.98 -0.98
C HIS A 15 -1.69 -0.10 -1.97
N SER A 16 -0.83 -0.52 -2.90
CA SER A 16 -1.18 -1.49 -3.94
C SER A 16 -0.52 -2.85 -3.72
N ALA A 17 0.79 -2.85 -3.40
CA ALA A 17 1.53 -4.08 -3.15
C ALA A 17 0.93 -4.82 -1.93
N GLY A 18 0.52 -6.06 -2.14
CA GLY A 18 -0.17 -6.89 -1.15
C GLY A 18 -1.68 -6.64 -1.00
N ALA A 19 -2.21 -5.56 -1.59
CA ALA A 19 -3.65 -5.26 -1.55
C ALA A 19 -4.42 -5.86 -2.73
N PHE A 20 -3.80 -5.89 -3.90
CA PHE A 20 -4.34 -6.49 -5.12
C PHE A 20 -3.21 -6.89 -6.07
N PRO A 21 -3.48 -7.75 -7.07
CA PRO A 21 -2.49 -8.16 -8.05
C PRO A 21 -1.92 -6.99 -8.84
N VAL A 22 -0.60 -6.91 -8.93
CA VAL A 22 0.12 -5.88 -9.69
C VAL A 22 1.10 -6.56 -10.64
N ASP A 23 0.94 -6.37 -11.95
CA ASP A 23 1.89 -6.83 -12.96
C ASP A 23 2.63 -5.63 -13.57
N LEU A 24 3.83 -5.36 -13.05
CA LEU A 24 4.68 -4.27 -13.49
C LEU A 24 5.23 -4.48 -14.90
N ASN A 25 5.40 -5.74 -15.32
CA ASN A 25 5.91 -6.06 -16.66
C ASN A 25 4.82 -5.85 -17.72
N ALA A 26 3.60 -6.36 -17.49
CA ALA A 26 2.45 -6.10 -18.38
C ALA A 26 2.13 -4.60 -18.46
N ALA A 27 2.24 -3.87 -17.34
CA ALA A 27 2.09 -2.42 -17.31
C ALA A 27 3.25 -1.67 -17.99
N ARG A 28 4.35 -2.37 -18.33
CA ARG A 28 5.60 -1.79 -18.85
C ARG A 28 6.12 -0.65 -17.95
N ALA A 29 5.96 -0.79 -16.62
CA ALA A 29 6.46 0.18 -15.68
C ALA A 29 7.97 0.38 -15.84
N ASP A 30 8.44 1.60 -15.67
CA ASP A 30 9.90 1.88 -15.69
C ASP A 30 10.47 1.70 -14.29
N PHE A 31 9.81 2.30 -13.30
CA PHE A 31 10.17 2.22 -11.89
C PHE A 31 8.91 2.04 -11.04
N ALA A 32 9.07 1.44 -9.87
CA ALA A 32 8.07 1.47 -8.83
C ALA A 32 8.73 1.53 -7.45
N VAL A 33 8.04 2.13 -6.51
CA VAL A 33 8.44 2.22 -5.10
C VAL A 33 7.29 1.76 -4.23
N GLY A 34 7.59 1.24 -3.05
CA GLY A 34 6.57 0.86 -2.10
C GLY A 34 7.15 0.67 -0.71
N CYS A 35 6.30 0.34 0.24
CA CYS A 35 6.68 0.11 1.63
C CYS A 35 6.28 -1.29 2.08
N GLY A 36 7.09 -1.88 2.96
CA GLY A 36 6.82 -3.21 3.52
C GLY A 36 5.83 -3.22 4.69
N TYR A 37 5.53 -2.07 5.30
CA TYR A 37 4.80 -2.03 6.56
C TYR A 37 3.27 -2.06 6.46
N LYS A 38 2.72 -1.83 5.27
CA LYS A 38 1.26 -1.80 5.05
C LYS A 38 0.72 -3.19 4.68
N TYR A 39 0.26 -3.36 3.45
CA TYR A 39 -0.37 -4.61 3.00
C TYR A 39 0.59 -5.78 2.78
N LEU A 40 1.91 -5.54 2.82
CA LEU A 40 2.92 -6.60 2.90
C LEU A 40 3.14 -7.09 4.34
N ASN A 41 2.42 -6.54 5.32
CA ASN A 41 2.33 -7.00 6.72
C ASN A 41 3.64 -6.99 7.52
N GLY A 42 4.70 -6.32 7.05
CA GLY A 42 5.97 -6.24 7.76
C GLY A 42 5.95 -5.36 9.02
N GLY A 43 4.85 -4.61 9.24
CA GLY A 43 4.66 -3.75 10.41
C GLY A 43 5.54 -2.49 10.40
N PRO A 44 5.35 -1.59 11.38
CA PRO A 44 6.12 -0.36 11.50
C PRO A 44 7.63 -0.62 11.53
N GLY A 45 8.38 0.11 10.71
CA GLY A 45 9.82 -0.07 10.55
C GLY A 45 10.24 -1.07 9.47
N ALA A 46 9.30 -1.73 8.80
CA ALA A 46 9.62 -2.59 7.66
C ALA A 46 10.26 -1.79 6.52
N PRO A 47 11.23 -2.38 5.80
CA PRO A 47 11.92 -1.68 4.72
C PRO A 47 10.98 -1.33 3.56
N ALA A 48 11.33 -0.27 2.85
CA ALA A 48 10.78 0.04 1.56
C ALA A 48 11.41 -0.84 0.48
N PHE A 49 10.76 -0.90 -0.68
CA PHE A 49 11.30 -1.59 -1.84
C PHE A 49 11.33 -0.68 -3.07
N LEU A 50 12.22 -1.02 -3.99
CA LEU A 50 12.37 -0.39 -5.29
C LEU A 50 12.28 -1.47 -6.37
N PHE A 51 11.51 -1.21 -7.40
CA PHE A 51 11.54 -1.93 -8.66
C PHE A 51 12.15 -1.04 -9.75
N VAL A 52 13.10 -1.60 -10.50
CA VAL A 52 13.69 -0.97 -11.68
C VAL A 52 13.56 -1.96 -12.84
N ALA A 53 12.86 -1.57 -13.89
CA ALA A 53 12.73 -2.41 -15.07
C ALA A 53 14.10 -2.76 -15.64
N GLN A 54 14.30 -4.02 -16.04
CA GLN A 54 15.59 -4.54 -16.49
C GLN A 54 16.25 -3.66 -17.56
N ARG A 55 15.46 -3.09 -18.47
CA ARG A 55 15.94 -2.17 -19.52
C ARG A 55 16.59 -0.89 -19.01
N HIS A 56 16.37 -0.53 -17.74
CA HIS A 56 16.88 0.68 -17.12
C HIS A 56 18.00 0.45 -16.11
N GLN A 57 18.21 -0.80 -15.67
CA GLN A 57 19.11 -1.11 -14.57
C GLN A 57 20.57 -0.67 -14.84
N ALA A 58 21.03 -0.77 -16.09
CA ALA A 58 22.38 -0.34 -16.45
C ALA A 58 22.47 1.15 -16.81
N ALA A 59 21.36 1.78 -17.23
CA ALA A 59 21.34 3.14 -17.75
C ALA A 59 21.27 4.21 -16.65
N PHE A 60 20.68 3.88 -15.49
CA PHE A 60 20.51 4.83 -14.39
C PHE A 60 21.50 4.55 -13.27
N SER A 61 22.16 5.61 -12.80
CA SER A 61 23.02 5.56 -11.62
C SER A 61 22.24 6.00 -10.38
N GLN A 62 22.50 5.33 -9.27
CA GLN A 62 21.94 5.64 -7.97
C GLN A 62 22.80 6.72 -7.28
N PRO A 63 22.27 7.93 -7.01
CA PRO A 63 23.09 9.01 -6.44
C PRO A 63 23.49 8.76 -4.97
N LEU A 64 22.73 7.94 -4.25
CA LEU A 64 23.05 7.54 -2.88
C LEU A 64 23.77 6.17 -2.87
N SER A 65 24.76 6.01 -3.72
CA SER A 65 25.56 4.78 -3.81
C SER A 65 26.20 4.44 -2.45
N GLY A 66 26.35 3.16 -2.18
CA GLY A 66 26.99 2.67 -0.95
C GLY A 66 27.66 1.32 -1.18
N TRP A 67 28.35 0.83 -0.17
CA TRP A 67 29.21 -0.35 -0.28
C TRP A 67 28.46 -1.63 -0.67
N MET A 68 27.18 -1.80 -0.27
CA MET A 68 26.38 -2.95 -0.66
C MET A 68 25.91 -2.92 -2.12
N GLY A 69 25.94 -1.74 -2.76
CA GLY A 69 25.70 -1.58 -4.19
C GLY A 69 26.93 -1.70 -5.06
N HIS A 70 28.09 -1.94 -4.46
CA HIS A 70 29.36 -2.10 -5.16
C HIS A 70 29.50 -3.51 -5.77
N ALA A 71 30.12 -3.61 -6.95
CA ALA A 71 30.36 -4.88 -7.66
C ALA A 71 31.22 -5.88 -6.88
N ALA A 72 32.08 -5.38 -5.99
CA ALA A 72 32.93 -6.18 -5.11
C ALA A 72 33.00 -5.54 -3.71
N PRO A 73 31.94 -5.64 -2.88
CA PRO A 73 31.80 -4.87 -1.63
C PRO A 73 32.91 -5.16 -0.60
N PHE A 74 33.54 -6.32 -0.66
CA PHE A 74 34.61 -6.73 0.25
C PHE A 74 36.03 -6.63 -0.32
N ALA A 75 36.18 -6.07 -1.52
CA ALA A 75 37.50 -5.81 -2.12
C ALA A 75 38.18 -4.55 -1.54
N PHE A 76 37.42 -3.70 -0.84
CA PHE A 76 37.88 -2.44 -0.23
C PHE A 76 38.61 -1.52 -1.25
N GLU A 77 38.11 -1.51 -2.50
CA GLU A 77 38.59 -0.62 -3.56
C GLU A 77 38.25 0.83 -3.22
N THR A 78 39.11 1.77 -3.60
CA THR A 78 38.91 3.21 -3.36
C THR A 78 37.90 3.86 -4.32
N GLY A 79 37.67 3.22 -5.49
CA GLY A 79 36.70 3.68 -6.49
C GLY A 79 35.37 2.95 -6.38
N TYR A 80 34.23 3.66 -6.62
CA TYR A 80 32.95 3.02 -6.69
C TYR A 80 32.71 2.42 -8.08
N ARG A 81 32.41 1.14 -8.12
CA ARG A 81 32.03 0.38 -9.31
C ARG A 81 30.69 -0.30 -9.02
N PRO A 82 29.57 0.15 -9.68
CA PRO A 82 28.23 -0.39 -9.38
C PRO A 82 28.14 -1.88 -9.69
N ALA A 83 27.41 -2.60 -8.87
CA ALA A 83 27.01 -3.98 -9.11
C ALA A 83 26.13 -4.10 -10.37
N ASP A 84 25.99 -5.29 -10.91
CA ASP A 84 25.06 -5.57 -11.99
C ASP A 84 23.60 -5.67 -11.50
N GLY A 85 22.69 -5.40 -12.42
CA GLY A 85 21.26 -5.54 -12.17
C GLY A 85 20.74 -4.57 -11.10
N VAL A 86 19.73 -5.02 -10.35
CA VAL A 86 19.09 -4.21 -9.32
C VAL A 86 19.95 -4.03 -8.06
N ALA A 87 20.96 -4.86 -7.85
CA ALA A 87 21.84 -4.81 -6.68
C ALA A 87 22.56 -3.46 -6.55
N ARG A 88 22.85 -2.78 -7.67
CA ARG A 88 23.49 -1.45 -7.68
C ARG A 88 22.71 -0.36 -6.95
N TYR A 89 21.42 -0.60 -6.70
CA TYR A 89 20.53 0.35 -5.97
C TYR A 89 20.54 0.14 -4.46
N LEU A 90 21.25 -0.88 -3.96
CA LEU A 90 21.52 -1.01 -2.54
C LEU A 90 22.54 0.06 -2.10
N CYS A 91 22.35 0.56 -0.86
CA CYS A 91 23.24 1.56 -0.26
C CYS A 91 24.17 0.92 0.78
N GLY A 92 23.72 0.88 2.02
CA GLY A 92 24.45 0.31 3.14
C GLY A 92 23.93 -1.07 3.55
N THR A 93 24.33 -1.50 4.73
CA THR A 93 23.89 -2.76 5.34
C THR A 93 22.37 -2.78 5.48
N PRO A 94 21.67 -3.80 4.99
CA PRO A 94 20.22 -3.88 5.12
C PRO A 94 19.81 -4.01 6.60
N PRO A 95 18.64 -3.48 6.97
CA PRO A 95 18.12 -3.56 8.35
C PRO A 95 17.56 -4.96 8.62
N VAL A 96 18.43 -5.90 9.03
CA VAL A 96 18.14 -7.33 9.08
C VAL A 96 16.90 -7.67 9.92
N LEU A 97 16.73 -7.06 11.11
CA LEU A 97 15.57 -7.35 11.97
C LEU A 97 14.24 -6.95 11.31
N SER A 98 14.18 -5.82 10.65
CA SER A 98 12.98 -5.40 9.95
C SER A 98 12.75 -6.16 8.64
N MET A 99 13.80 -6.67 8.01
CA MET A 99 13.66 -7.60 6.88
C MET A 99 13.07 -8.94 7.33
N VAL A 100 13.50 -9.49 8.47
CA VAL A 100 12.92 -10.70 9.06
C VAL A 100 11.43 -10.49 9.40
N ALA A 101 11.08 -9.34 9.93
CA ALA A 101 9.68 -9.00 10.20
C ALA A 101 8.86 -8.90 8.90
N LEU A 102 9.43 -8.34 7.83
CA LEU A 102 8.79 -8.31 6.51
C LEU A 102 8.63 -9.71 5.92
N ASP A 103 9.64 -10.56 6.04
CA ASP A 103 9.62 -11.95 5.59
C ASP A 103 8.46 -12.72 6.24
N ALA A 104 8.33 -12.66 7.56
CA ALA A 104 7.20 -13.23 8.30
C ALA A 104 5.84 -12.61 7.87
N GLY A 105 5.80 -11.32 7.53
CA GLY A 105 4.63 -10.66 6.97
C GLY A 105 4.23 -11.23 5.60
N LEU A 106 5.22 -11.47 4.74
CA LEU A 106 5.00 -12.08 3.42
C LEU A 106 4.51 -13.52 3.53
N ASP A 107 4.99 -14.30 4.50
CA ASP A 107 4.51 -15.66 4.76
C ASP A 107 2.99 -15.68 5.01
N THR A 108 2.44 -14.65 5.67
CA THR A 108 0.99 -14.55 5.87
C THR A 108 0.23 -14.36 4.55
N LEU A 109 0.80 -13.61 3.59
CA LEU A 109 0.21 -13.46 2.26
C LEU A 109 0.31 -14.74 1.44
N LEU A 110 1.46 -15.43 1.48
CA LEU A 110 1.69 -16.68 0.80
C LEU A 110 0.77 -17.79 1.34
N ALA A 111 0.47 -17.79 2.64
CA ALA A 111 -0.51 -18.71 3.22
C ALA A 111 -1.93 -18.58 2.61
N ALA A 112 -2.26 -17.41 2.06
CA ALA A 112 -3.53 -17.22 1.36
C ALA A 112 -3.60 -17.96 0.01
N ASP A 113 -2.48 -18.43 -0.54
CA ASP A 113 -2.46 -19.12 -1.85
C ASP A 113 -3.33 -20.37 -1.83
N ALA A 114 -3.39 -21.09 -0.69
CA ALA A 114 -4.28 -22.23 -0.50
C ALA A 114 -5.79 -21.87 -0.65
N TYR A 115 -6.14 -20.60 -0.58
CA TYR A 115 -7.50 -20.07 -0.64
C TYR A 115 -7.76 -19.19 -1.88
N GLY A 116 -6.87 -19.24 -2.87
CA GLY A 116 -6.96 -18.45 -4.10
C GLY A 116 -6.14 -17.16 -4.09
N GLY A 117 -5.20 -17.05 -3.15
CA GLY A 117 -4.15 -16.04 -3.12
C GLY A 117 -4.65 -14.61 -3.10
N LEU A 118 -3.82 -13.73 -3.63
CA LEU A 118 -4.06 -12.28 -3.65
C LEU A 118 -5.33 -11.90 -4.40
N GLU A 119 -5.73 -12.65 -5.42
CA GLU A 119 -7.00 -12.44 -6.13
C GLU A 119 -8.22 -12.65 -5.22
N ALA A 120 -8.19 -13.68 -4.37
CA ALA A 120 -9.27 -13.93 -3.42
C ALA A 120 -9.31 -12.87 -2.31
N LEU A 121 -8.15 -12.44 -1.83
CA LEU A 121 -8.02 -11.34 -0.88
C LEU A 121 -8.58 -10.03 -1.46
N TRP A 122 -8.24 -9.71 -2.70
CA TRP A 122 -8.75 -8.53 -3.38
C TRP A 122 -10.28 -8.58 -3.55
N ARG A 123 -10.84 -9.71 -4.00
CA ARG A 123 -12.32 -9.87 -4.07
C ARG A 123 -12.97 -9.63 -2.71
N LYS A 124 -12.44 -10.24 -1.65
CA LYS A 124 -12.96 -10.03 -0.28
C LYS A 124 -12.87 -8.56 0.14
N SER A 125 -11.74 -7.90 -0.12
CA SER A 125 -11.54 -6.48 0.16
C SER A 125 -12.58 -5.60 -0.54
N ARG A 126 -12.89 -5.88 -1.80
CA ARG A 126 -13.94 -5.17 -2.56
C ARG A 126 -15.32 -5.37 -1.94
N HIS A 127 -15.64 -6.58 -1.45
CA HIS A 127 -16.90 -6.84 -0.76
C HIS A 127 -16.99 -6.09 0.58
N LEU A 128 -15.94 -6.12 1.39
CA LEU A 128 -15.87 -5.41 2.67
C LEU A 128 -16.06 -3.90 2.47
N THR A 129 -15.32 -3.32 1.53
CA THR A 129 -15.40 -1.89 1.23
C THR A 129 -16.75 -1.47 0.66
N ALA A 130 -17.35 -2.29 -0.21
CA ALA A 130 -18.68 -2.03 -0.77
C ALA A 130 -19.78 -2.11 0.31
N LEU A 131 -19.74 -3.15 1.15
CA LEU A 131 -20.68 -3.32 2.27
C LEU A 131 -20.65 -2.12 3.21
N PHE A 132 -19.44 -1.76 3.67
CA PHE A 132 -19.26 -0.61 4.58
C PHE A 132 -19.74 0.69 3.93
N ALA A 133 -19.34 0.98 2.70
CA ALA A 133 -19.70 2.21 2.03
C ALA A 133 -21.20 2.34 1.81
N ALA A 134 -21.85 1.27 1.35
CA ALA A 134 -23.30 1.27 1.14
C ALA A 134 -24.06 1.47 2.45
N ARG A 135 -23.65 0.77 3.53
CA ARG A 135 -24.31 0.87 4.83
C ARG A 135 -24.09 2.23 5.47
N ALA A 136 -22.85 2.74 5.49
CA ALA A 136 -22.53 4.06 6.02
C ALA A 136 -23.27 5.16 5.28
N GLN A 137 -23.37 5.09 3.94
CA GLN A 137 -24.12 6.07 3.16
C GLN A 137 -25.60 6.02 3.48
N ALA A 138 -26.20 4.83 3.63
CA ALA A 138 -27.61 4.68 3.96
C ALA A 138 -27.96 5.24 5.35
N LEU A 139 -27.07 5.05 6.34
CA LEU A 139 -27.29 5.51 7.72
C LEU A 139 -26.99 7.00 7.92
N CYS A 140 -25.96 7.51 7.27
CA CYS A 140 -25.36 8.80 7.62
C CYS A 140 -25.54 9.89 6.56
N ALA A 141 -26.18 9.61 5.41
CA ALA A 141 -26.37 10.61 4.34
C ALA A 141 -27.12 11.86 4.85
N GLN A 142 -28.11 11.68 5.71
CA GLN A 142 -28.89 12.78 6.32
C GLN A 142 -28.04 13.71 7.20
N HIS A 143 -26.87 13.27 7.65
CA HIS A 143 -25.90 14.06 8.43
C HIS A 143 -24.83 14.69 7.56
N GLY A 144 -24.98 14.65 6.24
CA GLY A 144 -24.04 15.24 5.28
C GLY A 144 -22.82 14.37 4.96
N LEU A 145 -22.76 13.12 5.44
CA LEU A 145 -21.71 12.19 5.09
C LEU A 145 -21.79 11.84 3.59
N ARG A 146 -20.70 12.06 2.88
CA ARG A 146 -20.62 11.78 1.45
C ARG A 146 -19.40 10.91 1.14
N CYS A 147 -19.62 9.78 0.47
CA CYS A 147 -18.53 8.95 -0.02
C CYS A 147 -17.80 9.66 -1.18
N VAL A 148 -16.48 9.78 -1.05
CA VAL A 148 -15.60 10.39 -2.08
C VAL A 148 -14.73 9.35 -2.79
N THR A 149 -14.74 8.10 -2.33
CA THR A 149 -14.09 6.98 -3.01
C THR A 149 -14.95 6.52 -4.19
N PRO A 150 -14.36 6.22 -5.36
CA PRO A 150 -15.09 5.61 -6.46
C PRO A 150 -15.79 4.32 -6.04
N MET A 151 -17.09 4.19 -6.33
CA MET A 151 -17.85 2.98 -5.98
C MET A 151 -17.60 1.82 -6.93
N ASP A 152 -17.03 2.08 -8.10
CA ASP A 152 -16.51 1.07 -9.01
C ASP A 152 -15.36 0.31 -8.33
N GLY A 153 -15.54 -1.00 -8.09
CA GLY A 153 -14.58 -1.85 -7.41
C GLY A 153 -13.24 -1.99 -8.11
N ASP A 154 -13.21 -1.78 -9.42
CA ASP A 154 -11.98 -1.88 -10.23
C ASP A 154 -11.16 -0.58 -10.22
N ARG A 155 -11.69 0.49 -9.62
CA ARG A 155 -11.06 1.80 -9.53
C ARG A 155 -10.67 2.21 -8.12
N ARG A 156 -10.68 1.28 -7.18
CA ARG A 156 -10.30 1.51 -5.79
C ARG A 156 -9.50 0.34 -5.20
N GLY A 157 -8.72 0.63 -4.19
CA GLY A 157 -8.06 -0.38 -3.35
C GLY A 157 -8.91 -0.76 -2.12
N SER A 158 -8.23 -1.07 -1.02
CA SER A 158 -8.82 -1.54 0.23
C SER A 158 -9.27 -0.41 1.17
N GLN A 159 -9.40 0.82 0.67
CA GLN A 159 -9.79 1.98 1.48
C GLN A 159 -11.09 2.60 0.98
N VAL A 160 -11.87 3.13 1.92
CA VAL A 160 -13.05 3.95 1.65
C VAL A 160 -12.92 5.26 2.41
N SER A 161 -13.20 6.35 1.73
CA SER A 161 -13.12 7.69 2.29
C SER A 161 -14.45 8.41 2.15
N PHE A 162 -14.80 9.13 3.21
CA PHE A 162 -15.96 10.00 3.25
C PHE A 162 -15.53 11.42 3.60
N THR A 163 -16.37 12.37 3.27
CA THR A 163 -16.24 13.75 3.72
C THR A 163 -17.46 14.18 4.50
N LEU A 164 -17.26 15.11 5.43
CA LEU A 164 -18.30 15.89 6.08
C LEU A 164 -18.10 17.37 5.72
N PRO A 165 -19.18 18.16 5.70
CA PRO A 165 -19.07 19.60 5.38
C PRO A 165 -18.15 20.37 6.33
N ASP A 166 -18.06 19.94 7.58
CA ASP A 166 -17.22 20.54 8.62
C ASP A 166 -16.07 19.60 9.00
N GLY A 167 -14.83 20.04 8.74
CA GLY A 167 -13.62 19.27 9.03
C GLY A 167 -13.38 19.07 10.54
N GLN A 168 -13.80 19.98 11.41
CA GLN A 168 -13.73 19.77 12.86
C GLN A 168 -14.66 18.64 13.30
N GLN A 169 -15.85 18.60 12.72
CA GLN A 169 -16.81 17.54 12.92
C GLN A 169 -16.26 16.18 12.42
N ALA A 170 -15.61 16.17 11.25
CA ALA A 170 -14.99 14.98 10.70
C ALA A 170 -13.92 14.41 11.64
N TYR A 171 -13.06 15.26 12.21
CA TYR A 171 -12.08 14.85 13.19
C TYR A 171 -12.73 14.28 14.46
N ALA A 172 -13.73 14.97 15.01
CA ALA A 172 -14.42 14.53 16.22
C ALA A 172 -15.13 13.18 16.04
N VAL A 173 -15.73 12.93 14.87
CA VAL A 173 -16.34 11.64 14.52
C VAL A 173 -15.31 10.53 14.52
N VAL A 174 -14.12 10.73 13.90
CA VAL A 174 -13.06 9.72 13.92
C VAL A 174 -12.61 9.41 15.34
N GLN A 175 -12.44 10.42 16.20
CA GLN A 175 -12.07 10.21 17.61
C GLN A 175 -13.15 9.44 18.38
N ALA A 176 -14.42 9.77 18.17
CA ALA A 176 -15.54 9.05 18.79
C ALA A 176 -15.63 7.59 18.35
N LEU A 177 -15.31 7.31 17.07
CA LEU A 177 -15.25 5.95 16.54
C LEU A 177 -14.11 5.15 17.15
N VAL A 178 -12.92 5.74 17.31
CA VAL A 178 -11.78 5.11 17.98
C VAL A 178 -12.16 4.69 19.41
N ALA A 179 -12.85 5.57 20.16
CA ALA A 179 -13.33 5.27 21.50
C ALA A 179 -14.37 4.13 21.53
N ARG A 180 -15.03 3.86 20.39
CA ARG A 180 -15.99 2.76 20.21
C ARG A 180 -15.37 1.51 19.56
N GLY A 181 -14.04 1.47 19.39
CA GLY A 181 -13.32 0.33 18.84
C GLY A 181 -13.31 0.27 17.31
N VAL A 182 -13.70 1.35 16.62
CA VAL A 182 -13.56 1.48 15.16
C VAL A 182 -12.41 2.43 14.85
N ILE A 183 -11.28 1.86 14.44
CA ILE A 183 -10.05 2.61 14.21
C ILE A 183 -10.04 3.08 12.75
N GLY A 184 -10.53 4.30 12.53
CA GLY A 184 -10.41 5.04 11.28
C GLY A 184 -9.27 6.04 11.34
N ASP A 185 -9.13 6.81 10.29
CA ASP A 185 -8.06 7.77 10.09
C ASP A 185 -8.67 9.09 9.59
N PHE A 186 -8.25 10.21 10.17
CA PHE A 186 -8.62 11.55 9.70
C PHE A 186 -7.56 12.10 8.76
N ARG A 187 -7.99 12.63 7.64
CA ARG A 187 -7.15 13.38 6.69
C ARG A 187 -7.71 14.79 6.52
N ALA A 188 -6.93 15.76 6.96
CA ALA A 188 -7.30 17.16 6.80
C ALA A 188 -7.55 17.50 5.30
N PRO A 189 -8.51 18.37 4.99
CA PRO A 189 -9.27 19.14 5.98
C PRO A 189 -10.51 18.42 6.56
N ASP A 190 -11.09 17.42 5.88
CA ASP A 190 -12.45 16.96 6.14
C ASP A 190 -12.69 15.47 5.87
N ILE A 191 -11.64 14.67 5.64
CA ILE A 191 -11.76 13.28 5.21
C ILE A 191 -11.70 12.31 6.39
N LEU A 192 -12.75 11.46 6.49
CA LEU A 192 -12.75 10.23 7.28
C LEU A 192 -12.33 9.07 6.37
N ARG A 193 -11.26 8.36 6.71
CA ARG A 193 -10.74 7.26 5.91
C ARG A 193 -10.74 5.95 6.70
N PHE A 194 -11.22 4.89 6.06
CA PHE A 194 -11.32 3.55 6.64
C PHE A 194 -10.59 2.55 5.74
N GLY A 195 -9.69 1.76 6.34
CA GLY A 195 -8.95 0.71 5.67
C GLY A 195 -9.47 -0.67 6.03
N PHE A 196 -9.52 -1.56 5.04
CA PHE A 196 -10.04 -2.92 5.21
C PHE A 196 -8.98 -3.93 4.83
N ALA A 197 -8.42 -4.63 5.83
CA ALA A 197 -7.47 -5.70 5.62
C ALA A 197 -8.22 -7.04 5.46
N PRO A 198 -8.29 -7.62 4.26
CA PRO A 198 -9.14 -8.79 4.01
C PRO A 198 -8.67 -10.06 4.72
N MET A 199 -7.42 -10.12 5.15
CA MET A 199 -6.88 -11.30 5.81
C MET A 199 -7.57 -11.61 7.14
N TYR A 200 -7.86 -10.59 7.95
CA TYR A 200 -8.42 -10.79 9.29
C TYR A 200 -9.79 -10.15 9.51
N LEU A 201 -10.19 -9.15 8.71
CA LEU A 201 -11.52 -8.54 8.85
C LEU A 201 -12.59 -9.44 8.22
N ARG A 202 -13.73 -9.53 8.92
CA ARG A 202 -14.92 -10.25 8.48
C ARG A 202 -15.97 -9.27 7.96
N HIS A 203 -16.97 -9.76 7.24
CA HIS A 203 -18.07 -8.91 6.77
C HIS A 203 -18.87 -8.30 7.93
N VAL A 204 -19.05 -9.04 9.04
CA VAL A 204 -19.70 -8.50 10.25
C VAL A 204 -18.92 -7.35 10.85
N ASP A 205 -17.59 -7.38 10.81
CA ASP A 205 -16.76 -6.28 11.33
C ASP A 205 -16.98 -4.99 10.51
N ALA A 206 -17.13 -5.10 9.19
CA ALA A 206 -17.44 -3.98 8.31
C ALA A 206 -18.88 -3.46 8.55
N TRP A 207 -19.83 -4.35 8.77
CA TRP A 207 -21.20 -4.00 9.11
C TRP A 207 -21.27 -3.24 10.43
N ASP A 208 -20.72 -3.83 11.49
CA ASP A 208 -20.72 -3.24 12.84
C ASP A 208 -20.00 -1.89 12.89
N ALA A 209 -18.93 -1.74 12.10
CA ALA A 209 -18.24 -0.45 11.98
C ALA A 209 -19.14 0.63 11.35
N ALA A 210 -19.96 0.28 10.36
CA ALA A 210 -20.90 1.22 9.76
C ALA A 210 -22.07 1.57 10.71
N GLU A 211 -22.52 0.62 11.54
CA GLU A 211 -23.56 0.88 12.57
C GLU A 211 -23.05 1.82 13.67
N ARG A 212 -21.75 1.85 13.91
CA ARG A 212 -21.14 2.71 14.93
C ARG A 212 -20.79 4.10 14.42
N LEU A 213 -20.76 4.29 13.11
CA LEU A 213 -20.51 5.55 12.45
C LEU A 213 -21.72 6.49 12.55
#